data_38fbd4fca5ef05ec212faeac1802cb47
#
_entry.id   38fbd4fca5ef05ec212faeac1802cb47
#
_cell.length_a   1.000
_cell.length_b   1.000
_cell.length_c   1.000
_cell.angle_alpha   90.00
_cell.angle_beta   90.00
_cell.angle_gamma   90.00
#
_symmetry.space_group_name_H-M   'P 1'
#
loop_
_entity.id
_entity.type
_entity.pdbx_description
1 polymer ?
#
loop_
_entity_poly.entity_id
_entity_poly.type
_entity_poly.pdbx_seq_one_letter_code
_entity_poly.pdbx_strand_id
1 'polypeptide(L)'
;MRIKYEVSAGGLVLRRNGAQLEALLIGRGQPRVWSLPKGHVENRETHEQAALREVREETGCWAEILSKLSDISYWFYLNRTKHKKSVHFYLMRYLSGDTANHDHEVDEAAWFEIRAAKKNLKYVNEKRLIDLGLEYLQAEGTGLFETETVALVTEALQDISAS
;
A
#
# COMPACT_ATOMS: atom_id res chain seq x y z
N MET A 1 -1.51 -32.56 -9.78
CA MET A 1 -0.70 -31.53 -9.10
C MET A 1 -1.59 -30.76 -8.13
N ARG A 2 -1.14 -30.66 -6.90
CA ARG A 2 -1.89 -29.93 -5.88
C ARG A 2 -1.62 -28.43 -6.01
N ILE A 3 -2.69 -27.62 -5.96
CA ILE A 3 -2.59 -26.16 -5.98
C ILE A 3 -3.02 -25.64 -4.62
N LYS A 4 -2.19 -24.81 -4.01
CA LYS A 4 -2.51 -24.12 -2.76
C LYS A 4 -2.76 -22.64 -3.05
N TYR A 5 -3.89 -22.16 -2.57
CA TYR A 5 -4.28 -20.76 -2.73
C TYR A 5 -4.01 -20.00 -1.44
N GLU A 6 -3.37 -18.83 -1.56
CA GLU A 6 -3.11 -17.94 -0.44
C GLU A 6 -3.70 -16.57 -0.76
N VAL A 7 -4.37 -15.96 0.21
CA VAL A 7 -5.02 -14.66 0.05
C VAL A 7 -4.50 -13.71 1.10
N SER A 8 -4.03 -12.56 0.66
CA SER A 8 -3.59 -11.46 1.52
C SER A 8 -4.33 -10.18 1.14
N ALA A 9 -4.30 -9.21 2.02
CA ALA A 9 -4.85 -7.90 1.77
C ALA A 9 -3.93 -6.84 2.36
N GLY A 10 -3.93 -5.66 1.76
CA GLY A 10 -3.08 -4.57 2.21
C GLY A 10 -3.54 -3.23 1.67
N GLY A 11 -2.73 -2.21 1.87
CA GLY A 11 -3.13 -0.87 1.54
C GLY A 11 -2.02 0.04 1.07
N LEU A 12 -2.40 0.94 0.18
CA LEU A 12 -1.64 2.14 -0.13
C LEU A 12 -2.22 3.26 0.72
N VAL A 13 -1.51 3.64 1.78
CA VAL A 13 -1.95 4.66 2.72
C VAL A 13 -1.30 5.98 2.36
N LEU A 14 -2.11 6.97 2.10
CA LEU A 14 -1.65 8.31 1.73
C LEU A 14 -2.00 9.33 2.80
N ARG A 15 -1.14 10.34 2.93
CA ARG A 15 -1.39 11.52 3.74
C ARG A 15 -0.77 12.75 3.09
N ARG A 16 -1.28 13.91 3.45
CA ARG A 16 -0.59 15.17 3.16
C ARG A 16 0.19 15.60 4.40
N ASN A 17 1.44 15.97 4.21
CA ASN A 17 2.30 16.51 5.25
C ASN A 17 2.90 17.82 4.73
N GLY A 18 2.28 18.95 5.12
CA GLY A 18 2.65 20.26 4.58
C GLY A 18 2.42 20.31 3.06
N ALA A 19 3.48 20.58 2.31
CA ALA A 19 3.45 20.64 0.85
C ALA A 19 3.75 19.29 0.18
N GLN A 20 3.81 18.19 0.95
CA GLN A 20 4.12 16.87 0.44
C GLN A 20 2.94 15.91 0.52
N LEU A 21 2.74 15.15 -0.54
CA LEU A 21 1.91 13.95 -0.51
C LEU A 21 2.81 12.77 -0.21
N GLU A 22 2.45 11.97 0.79
CA GLU A 22 3.28 10.88 1.28
C GLU A 22 2.56 9.55 1.28
N ALA A 23 3.30 8.47 1.04
CA ALA A 23 2.84 7.10 1.12
C ALA A 23 3.59 6.35 2.22
N LEU A 24 2.89 5.44 2.88
CA LEU A 24 3.40 4.65 3.99
C LEU A 24 3.95 3.32 3.48
N LEU A 25 5.23 3.08 3.70
CA LEU A 25 5.91 1.86 3.30
C LEU A 25 6.45 1.12 4.51
N ILE A 26 6.62 -0.19 4.34
CA ILE A 26 7.31 -1.03 5.31
C ILE A 26 8.64 -1.52 4.74
N GLY A 27 9.63 -1.63 5.59
CA GLY A 27 10.97 -2.07 5.23
C GLY A 27 11.39 -3.30 6.01
N ARG A 28 12.04 -4.24 5.31
CA ARG A 28 12.60 -5.45 5.90
C ARG A 28 14.03 -5.66 5.42
N GLY A 29 14.85 -6.21 6.30
CA GLY A 29 16.20 -6.67 5.97
C GLY A 29 17.24 -5.57 5.91
N GLN A 30 18.47 -6.01 5.58
CA GLN A 30 19.63 -5.16 5.33
C GLN A 30 20.32 -5.66 4.06
N PRO A 31 20.40 -4.87 2.97
CA PRO A 31 19.77 -3.56 2.83
C PRO A 31 18.24 -3.63 2.85
N ARG A 32 17.58 -2.54 3.17
CA ARG A 32 16.12 -2.47 3.28
C ARG A 32 15.45 -2.79 1.95
N VAL A 33 14.45 -3.67 2.00
CA VAL A 33 13.51 -3.90 0.91
C VAL A 33 12.19 -3.25 1.30
N TRP A 34 11.75 -2.29 0.51
CA TRP A 34 10.53 -1.53 0.79
C TRP A 34 9.34 -2.10 0.01
N SER A 35 8.21 -2.20 0.69
CA SER A 35 6.96 -2.69 0.12
C SER A 35 5.76 -2.04 0.79
N LEU A 36 4.58 -2.25 0.20
CA LEU A 36 3.33 -1.84 0.83
C LEU A 36 2.97 -2.80 1.97
N PRO A 37 2.35 -2.29 3.05
CA PRO A 37 1.90 -3.15 4.14
C PRO A 37 0.80 -4.09 3.66
N LYS A 38 0.91 -5.36 4.02
CA LYS A 38 -0.04 -6.41 3.67
C LYS A 38 0.17 -7.65 4.52
N GLY A 39 -0.83 -8.50 4.58
CA GLY A 39 -0.70 -9.80 5.24
C GLY A 39 -1.90 -10.69 4.99
N HIS A 40 -1.85 -11.89 5.55
CA HIS A 40 -2.85 -12.93 5.33
C HIS A 40 -4.24 -12.52 5.81
N VAL A 41 -5.25 -12.84 5.01
CA VAL A 41 -6.64 -12.73 5.40
C VAL A 41 -6.96 -13.90 6.33
N GLU A 42 -7.42 -13.60 7.53
CA GLU A 42 -7.77 -14.60 8.52
C GLU A 42 -9.21 -15.11 8.32
N ASN A 43 -9.52 -16.25 8.94
CA ASN A 43 -10.86 -16.83 8.87
C ASN A 43 -11.92 -15.83 9.35
N ARG A 44 -13.00 -15.71 8.60
CA ARG A 44 -14.15 -14.81 8.89
C ARG A 44 -13.85 -13.32 8.76
N GLU A 45 -12.68 -12.98 8.27
CA GLU A 45 -12.29 -11.61 7.96
C GLU A 45 -12.67 -11.30 6.51
N THR A 46 -13.24 -10.12 6.24
CA THR A 46 -13.33 -9.62 4.86
C THR A 46 -11.96 -9.15 4.40
N HIS A 47 -11.77 -9.01 3.10
CA HIS A 47 -10.51 -8.47 2.57
C HIS A 47 -10.25 -7.07 3.11
N GLU A 48 -11.28 -6.24 3.23
CA GLU A 48 -11.19 -4.88 3.78
C GLU A 48 -10.76 -4.89 5.24
N GLN A 49 -11.35 -5.77 6.05
CA GLN A 49 -10.98 -5.92 7.46
C GLN A 49 -9.51 -6.35 7.61
N ALA A 50 -9.09 -7.31 6.80
CA ALA A 50 -7.71 -7.79 6.80
C ALA A 50 -6.75 -6.68 6.40
N ALA A 51 -7.08 -5.92 5.35
CA ALA A 51 -6.25 -4.82 4.88
C ALA A 51 -6.04 -3.77 5.97
N LEU A 52 -7.12 -3.36 6.65
CA LEU A 52 -7.04 -2.38 7.73
C LEU A 52 -6.24 -2.91 8.92
N ARG A 53 -6.45 -4.16 9.29
CA ARG A 53 -5.73 -4.80 10.40
C ARG A 53 -4.23 -4.90 10.11
N GLU A 54 -3.87 -5.37 8.91
CA GLU A 54 -2.47 -5.54 8.53
C GLU A 54 -1.74 -4.20 8.43
N VAL A 55 -2.39 -3.18 7.89
CA VAL A 55 -1.83 -1.82 7.87
C VAL A 55 -1.53 -1.36 9.30
N ARG A 56 -2.47 -1.52 10.22
CA ARG A 56 -2.28 -1.12 11.61
C ARG A 56 -1.14 -1.88 12.28
N GLU A 57 -1.09 -3.20 12.11
CA GLU A 57 -0.06 -4.04 12.72
C GLU A 57 1.32 -3.71 12.17
N GLU A 58 1.45 -3.66 10.85
CA GLU A 58 2.76 -3.48 10.19
C GLU A 58 3.28 -2.04 10.25
N THR A 59 2.40 -1.06 10.42
CA THR A 59 2.81 0.35 10.34
C THR A 59 2.58 1.15 11.62
N GLY A 60 1.74 0.65 12.53
CA GLY A 60 1.32 1.41 13.71
C GLY A 60 0.30 2.50 13.43
N CYS A 61 -0.20 2.60 12.20
CA CYS A 61 -1.09 3.67 11.78
C CYS A 61 -2.51 3.18 11.52
N TRP A 62 -3.48 4.03 11.84
CA TRP A 62 -4.89 3.82 11.54
C TRP A 62 -5.25 4.55 10.25
N ALA A 63 -6.01 3.90 9.40
CA ALA A 63 -6.41 4.43 8.10
C ALA A 63 -7.86 4.06 7.80
N GLU A 64 -8.44 4.76 6.83
CA GLU A 64 -9.75 4.40 6.29
C GLU A 64 -9.64 4.08 4.81
N ILE A 65 -10.46 3.16 4.34
CA ILE A 65 -10.48 2.76 2.94
C ILE A 65 -11.25 3.80 2.12
N LEU A 66 -10.66 4.25 1.03
CA LEU A 66 -11.29 5.13 0.05
C LEU A 66 -11.85 4.34 -1.13
N SER A 67 -11.10 3.36 -1.61
CA SER A 67 -11.48 2.54 -2.76
C SER A 67 -10.63 1.29 -2.84
N LYS A 68 -11.11 0.29 -3.55
CA LYS A 68 -10.28 -0.82 -3.98
C LYS A 68 -9.39 -0.35 -5.14
N LEU A 69 -8.11 -0.71 -5.12
CA LEU A 69 -7.18 -0.38 -6.20
C LEU A 69 -7.06 -1.49 -7.22
N SER A 70 -6.57 -2.63 -6.79
CA SER A 70 -6.32 -3.76 -7.69
C SER A 70 -5.98 -5.01 -6.90
N ASP A 71 -6.07 -6.14 -7.59
CA ASP A 71 -5.54 -7.42 -7.10
C ASP A 71 -4.24 -7.70 -7.81
N ILE A 72 -3.26 -8.16 -7.06
CA ILE A 72 -2.00 -8.66 -7.60
C ILE A 72 -1.96 -10.15 -7.36
N SER A 73 -1.74 -10.93 -8.42
CA SER A 73 -1.65 -12.39 -8.31
C SER A 73 -0.35 -12.88 -8.89
N TYR A 74 0.24 -13.86 -8.24
CA TYR A 74 1.42 -14.52 -8.76
C TYR A 74 1.45 -16.00 -8.37
N TRP A 75 2.17 -16.78 -9.19
CA TRP A 75 2.35 -18.21 -9.02
C TRP A 75 3.77 -18.51 -8.58
N PHE A 76 3.94 -19.49 -7.69
CA PHE A 76 5.27 -20.00 -7.32
C PHE A 76 5.19 -21.46 -6.91
N TYR A 77 6.34 -22.11 -6.89
CA TYR A 77 6.47 -23.51 -6.47
C TYR A 77 7.21 -23.56 -5.15
N LEU A 78 6.66 -24.33 -4.21
CA LEU A 78 7.28 -24.60 -2.92
C LEU A 78 6.98 -26.05 -2.54
N ASN A 79 8.05 -26.83 -2.24
CA ASN A 79 7.90 -28.22 -1.85
C ASN A 79 7.03 -29.04 -2.83
N ARG A 80 7.28 -28.91 -4.13
CA ARG A 80 6.56 -29.60 -5.22
C ARG A 80 5.07 -29.23 -5.30
N THR A 81 4.64 -28.22 -4.59
CA THR A 81 3.27 -27.71 -4.63
C THR A 81 3.24 -26.41 -5.40
N LYS A 82 2.29 -26.26 -6.30
CA LYS A 82 2.04 -25.02 -7.00
C LYS A 82 1.19 -24.11 -6.12
N HIS A 83 1.65 -22.90 -5.90
CA HIS A 83 0.95 -21.91 -5.08
C HIS A 83 0.47 -20.76 -5.96
N LYS A 84 -0.73 -20.29 -5.71
CA LYS A 84 -1.23 -19.03 -6.23
C LYS A 84 -1.46 -18.10 -5.05
N LYS A 85 -0.78 -16.97 -5.03
CA LYS A 85 -0.99 -15.92 -4.05
C LYS A 85 -1.69 -14.74 -4.69
N SER A 86 -2.78 -14.31 -4.07
CA SER A 86 -3.53 -13.11 -4.48
C SER A 86 -3.47 -12.10 -3.34
N VAL A 87 -3.18 -10.86 -3.67
CA VAL A 87 -3.16 -9.75 -2.70
C VAL A 87 -4.16 -8.70 -3.15
N HIS A 88 -5.11 -8.39 -2.28
CA HIS A 88 -6.13 -7.37 -2.51
C HIS A 88 -5.66 -6.06 -1.90
N PHE A 89 -5.40 -5.05 -2.74
CA PHE A 89 -4.93 -3.75 -2.29
C PHE A 89 -6.01 -2.68 -2.35
N TYR A 90 -6.02 -1.84 -1.32
CA TYR A 90 -6.98 -0.75 -1.15
C TYR A 90 -6.25 0.58 -1.01
N LEU A 91 -6.82 1.62 -1.61
CA LEU A 91 -6.39 2.99 -1.38
C LEU A 91 -6.95 3.44 -0.03
N MET A 92 -6.10 3.98 0.81
CA MET A 92 -6.47 4.38 2.16
C MET A 92 -5.98 5.80 2.48
N ARG A 93 -6.72 6.46 3.35
CA ARG A 93 -6.33 7.74 3.93
C ARG A 93 -5.90 7.55 5.36
N TYR A 94 -4.74 8.12 5.72
CA TYR A 94 -4.23 8.13 7.08
C TYR A 94 -5.19 8.88 8.03
N LEU A 95 -5.44 8.31 9.20
CA LEU A 95 -6.26 8.93 10.24
C LEU A 95 -5.43 9.33 11.45
N SER A 96 -4.63 8.41 11.98
CA SER A 96 -3.86 8.61 13.21
C SER A 96 -2.81 7.51 13.37
N GLY A 97 -2.02 7.63 14.42
CA GLY A 97 -1.01 6.63 14.78
C GLY A 97 0.40 7.07 14.45
N ASP A 98 1.35 6.29 14.94
CA ASP A 98 2.78 6.57 14.82
C ASP A 98 3.50 5.34 14.27
N THR A 99 4.35 5.53 13.27
CA THR A 99 5.14 4.46 12.66
C THR A 99 6.08 3.77 13.65
N ALA A 100 6.43 4.42 14.75
CA ALA A 100 7.21 3.78 15.82
C ALA A 100 6.48 2.59 16.46
N ASN A 101 5.16 2.50 16.30
CA ASN A 101 4.34 1.43 16.88
C ASN A 101 4.09 0.26 15.91
N HIS A 102 4.90 0.15 14.84
CA HIS A 102 4.85 -1.04 13.98
C HIS A 102 5.19 -2.30 14.77
N ASP A 103 4.72 -3.46 14.31
CA ASP A 103 5.01 -4.72 14.97
C ASP A 103 6.46 -5.18 14.72
N HIS A 104 6.84 -6.32 15.34
CA HIS A 104 8.19 -6.87 15.25
C HIS A 104 8.45 -7.65 13.95
N GLU A 105 7.45 -7.91 13.13
CA GLU A 105 7.60 -8.58 11.84
C GLU A 105 8.21 -7.67 10.79
N VAL A 106 8.13 -6.36 11.02
CA VAL A 106 8.63 -5.30 10.15
C VAL A 106 9.80 -4.62 10.83
N ASP A 107 10.88 -4.39 10.11
CA ASP A 107 12.06 -3.71 10.67
C ASP A 107 11.89 -2.20 10.75
N GLU A 108 11.12 -1.64 9.84
CA GLU A 108 10.88 -0.21 9.78
C GLU A 108 9.57 0.10 9.06
N ALA A 109 8.84 1.10 9.55
CA ALA A 109 7.71 1.69 8.83
C ALA A 109 8.00 3.18 8.67
N ALA A 110 7.80 3.72 7.47
CA ALA A 110 8.17 5.09 7.19
C ALA A 110 7.29 5.73 6.12
N TRP A 111 7.12 7.04 6.24
CA TRP A 111 6.47 7.85 5.25
C TRP A 111 7.47 8.33 4.21
N PHE A 112 7.12 8.15 2.95
CA PHE A 112 7.92 8.61 1.82
C PHE A 112 7.13 9.61 1.01
N GLU A 113 7.76 10.68 0.55
CA GLU A 113 7.16 11.52 -0.49
C GLU A 113 6.77 10.61 -1.66
N ILE A 114 5.64 10.89 -2.31
CA ILE A 114 5.00 9.94 -3.23
C ILE A 114 5.91 9.48 -4.37
N ARG A 115 6.75 10.34 -4.92
CA ARG A 115 7.69 9.98 -5.98
C ARG A 115 8.81 9.09 -5.45
N ALA A 116 9.32 9.43 -4.28
CA ALA A 116 10.33 8.61 -3.59
C ALA A 116 9.73 7.26 -3.18
N ALA A 117 8.48 7.22 -2.77
CA ALA A 117 7.79 5.96 -2.46
C ALA A 117 7.78 5.04 -3.68
N LYS A 118 7.37 5.53 -4.84
CA LYS A 118 7.36 4.74 -6.06
C LYS A 118 8.76 4.26 -6.42
N LYS A 119 9.77 5.13 -6.31
CA LYS A 119 11.15 4.79 -6.63
C LYS A 119 11.72 3.71 -5.71
N ASN A 120 11.38 3.76 -4.43
CA ASN A 120 11.94 2.85 -3.43
C ASN A 120 11.21 1.51 -3.33
N LEU A 121 9.98 1.40 -3.78
CA LEU A 121 9.24 0.14 -3.81
C LEU A 121 10.01 -0.89 -4.63
N LYS A 122 10.15 -2.10 -4.08
CA LYS A 122 10.87 -3.20 -4.72
C LYS A 122 10.11 -3.76 -5.93
N TYR A 123 8.77 -3.89 -5.80
CA TYR A 123 7.97 -4.65 -6.76
C TYR A 123 7.27 -3.74 -7.76
N VAL A 124 7.43 -4.06 -9.05
CA VAL A 124 6.82 -3.28 -10.15
C VAL A 124 5.31 -3.18 -10.02
N ASN A 125 4.66 -4.27 -9.60
CA ASN A 125 3.21 -4.27 -9.42
C ASN A 125 2.76 -3.30 -8.32
N GLU A 126 3.56 -3.14 -7.27
CA GLU A 126 3.26 -2.17 -6.22
C GLU A 126 3.53 -0.74 -6.66
N LYS A 127 4.57 -0.53 -7.48
CA LYS A 127 4.81 0.79 -8.09
C LYS A 127 3.60 1.24 -8.91
N ARG A 128 2.98 0.32 -9.64
CA ARG A 128 1.77 0.60 -10.43
C ARG A 128 0.59 1.01 -9.54
N LEU A 129 0.50 0.49 -8.33
CA LEU A 129 -0.56 0.88 -7.40
C LEU A 129 -0.46 2.36 -6.99
N ILE A 130 0.75 2.91 -6.92
CA ILE A 130 0.94 4.36 -6.71
C ILE A 130 0.25 5.14 -7.83
N ASP A 131 0.48 4.76 -9.08
CA ASP A 131 -0.12 5.43 -10.23
C ASP A 131 -1.65 5.34 -10.18
N LEU A 132 -2.18 4.14 -9.92
CA LEU A 132 -3.63 3.92 -9.84
C LEU A 132 -4.27 4.75 -8.71
N GLY A 133 -3.61 4.83 -7.56
CA GLY A 133 -4.10 5.62 -6.43
C GLY A 133 -4.17 7.10 -6.76
N LEU A 134 -3.14 7.64 -7.41
CA LEU A 134 -3.10 9.03 -7.83
C LEU A 134 -4.17 9.33 -8.90
N GLU A 135 -4.35 8.42 -9.86
CA GLU A 135 -5.38 8.55 -10.89
C GLU A 135 -6.77 8.56 -10.28
N TYR A 136 -7.02 7.69 -9.30
CA TYR A 136 -8.29 7.66 -8.59
C TYR A 136 -8.59 9.00 -7.91
N LEU A 137 -7.61 9.55 -7.18
CA LEU A 137 -7.77 10.82 -6.48
C LEU A 137 -8.00 11.98 -7.45
N GLN A 138 -7.35 11.96 -8.60
CA GLN A 138 -7.54 12.97 -9.63
C GLN A 138 -8.95 12.90 -10.25
N ALA A 139 -9.44 11.68 -10.53
CA ALA A 139 -10.72 11.46 -11.21
C ALA A 139 -11.93 11.71 -10.29
N GLU A 140 -11.87 11.20 -9.06
CA GLU A 140 -12.99 11.27 -8.10
C GLU A 140 -13.07 12.62 -7.39
N GLY A 141 -12.07 13.47 -7.63
CA GLY A 141 -11.98 14.74 -6.94
C GLY A 141 -11.75 14.48 -5.44
N THR A 142 -11.83 15.38 -4.69
CA THR A 142 -11.09 15.67 -3.52
C THR A 142 -11.94 15.95 -2.32
N GLY A 143 -13.21 15.55 -2.35
CA GLY A 143 -14.05 15.61 -1.17
C GLY A 143 -13.47 14.86 0.03
N LEU A 144 -12.47 14.00 -0.21
CA LEU A 144 -11.80 13.18 0.81
C LEU A 144 -10.46 13.76 1.24
N PHE A 145 -9.92 14.69 0.46
CA PHE A 145 -8.72 15.45 0.78
C PHE A 145 -8.99 16.94 0.56
N GLU A 146 -8.28 17.77 1.28
CA GLU A 146 -8.38 19.22 1.11
C GLU A 146 -8.00 19.66 -0.31
N THR A 147 -8.56 20.76 -0.77
CA THR A 147 -8.35 21.31 -2.12
C THR A 147 -6.86 21.41 -2.51
N GLU A 148 -6.00 21.75 -1.57
CA GLU A 148 -4.56 21.84 -1.80
C GLU A 148 -3.92 20.50 -2.15
N THR A 149 -4.51 19.39 -1.71
CA THR A 149 -4.02 18.05 -2.02
C THR A 149 -4.19 17.70 -3.50
N VAL A 150 -5.19 18.29 -4.16
CA VAL A 150 -5.43 18.09 -5.61
C VAL A 150 -4.22 18.52 -6.42
N ALA A 151 -3.68 19.69 -6.13
CA ALA A 151 -2.51 20.20 -6.84
C ALA A 151 -1.32 19.25 -6.68
N LEU A 152 -1.12 18.74 -5.46
CA LEU A 152 -0.05 17.78 -5.19
C LEU A 152 -0.23 16.48 -5.97
N VAL A 153 -1.45 15.97 -6.09
CA VAL A 153 -1.77 14.78 -6.86
C VAL A 153 -1.48 15.01 -8.35
N THR A 154 -1.95 16.13 -8.89
CA THR A 154 -1.76 16.49 -10.29
C THR A 154 -0.27 16.62 -10.64
N GLU A 155 0.50 17.32 -9.83
CA GLU A 155 1.94 17.45 -10.02
C GLU A 155 2.65 16.10 -9.98
N ALA A 156 2.30 15.25 -9.00
CA ALA A 156 2.90 13.93 -8.86
C ALA A 156 2.61 13.07 -10.09
N LEU A 157 1.39 13.08 -10.62
CA LEU A 157 1.04 12.34 -11.83
C LEU A 157 1.82 12.83 -13.04
N GLN A 158 2.00 14.14 -13.19
CA GLN A 158 2.78 14.70 -14.29
C GLN A 158 4.24 14.23 -14.25
N ASP A 159 4.86 14.31 -13.08
CA ASP A 159 6.25 13.92 -12.88
C ASP A 159 6.46 12.41 -13.07
N ILE A 160 5.56 11.60 -12.55
CA ILE A 160 5.60 10.15 -12.67
C ILE A 160 5.39 9.70 -14.11
N SER A 161 4.49 10.37 -14.87
CA SER A 161 4.22 10.06 -16.27
C SER A 161 5.36 10.48 -17.19
N ALA A 162 6.16 11.46 -16.80
CA ALA A 162 7.29 11.96 -17.57
C ALA A 162 8.58 11.14 -17.39
N SER A 163 8.60 10.24 -16.40
CA SER A 163 9.81 9.45 -16.07
C SER A 163 9.84 8.06 -16.73
#